data_918c2add0995eab607ac9be354852b02
#
_entry.id   918c2add0995eab607ac9be354852b02
#
_cell.length_a   1.000
_cell.length_b   1.000
_cell.length_c   1.000
_cell.angle_alpha   90.00
_cell.angle_beta   90.00
_cell.angle_gamma   90.00
#
_symmetry.space_group_name_H-M   'P 1'
#
loop_
_entity.id
_entity.type
_entity.pdbx_description
1 polymer ?
#
loop_
_entity_poly.entity_id
_entity_poly.type
_entity_poly.pdbx_seq_one_letter_code
_entity_poly.pdbx_strand_id
1 'polypeptide(L)'
;MNSAQVMNLGQLLNQSSRQFPQRIGLIQGDQQWTWHQLQERVHAMAHALQQLGVQKGDKILAQSRNNVQMFESCWVAFQLGCVWVPTNFRLSPPEVAYLAQSSHANVIICESVFAQHIDAALAAAPTLKHVIAIGPARPTEHSYEDLVTRNLGQQPSETVVSYDDPLWYFYTSGTTGKPKAGILTHGQMSFVVTNHLADLIPGTNENDCSIAVAPLSHGAGIHALLNVARGAPTILLPTEKLIPEMFWQLVEKHRVTNLFTVPTIVKMLVEDEAVDRYDHSSLKYLIYAGAPMYRADQKFALQKLGNVLVQYFGLGEVTGCITVLPKHMHSADDANPNANIGSCGRPRTGMQVAVLKEDLSPAAQGEIGEICCRGPAVFAGYYGNEDATQKALRGGWFHTGDLGYLDDRGFLFISGRQSDMYISGGSNVYPKEVEEVILNHPDVAEVAIVGMPDPKWGEVGVAVIVKRDEHKNLSGEDILAFLDGKTARYRWPRHIQFWSALPKSGYGKVAKKDIQALLQQQEHSQ
;
A
#
# COMPACT_ATOMS: atom_id res chain seq x y z
N MET A 1 -18.90 -12.90 -24.00
CA MET A 1 -19.95 -13.20 -23.00
C MET A 1 -20.04 -11.98 -22.11
N ASN A 2 -21.23 -11.45 -21.85
CA ASN A 2 -21.37 -10.36 -20.88
C ASN A 2 -21.07 -10.93 -19.49
N SER A 3 -20.19 -10.25 -18.74
CA SER A 3 -19.91 -10.66 -17.36
C SER A 3 -21.16 -10.50 -16.48
N ALA A 4 -21.23 -11.27 -15.38
CA ALA A 4 -22.39 -11.22 -14.48
C ALA A 4 -22.53 -9.84 -13.83
N GLN A 5 -23.77 -9.39 -13.65
CA GLN A 5 -24.06 -8.21 -12.83
C GLN A 5 -23.70 -8.50 -11.36
N VAL A 6 -23.10 -7.52 -10.72
CA VAL A 6 -22.70 -7.57 -9.31
C VAL A 6 -23.16 -6.32 -8.57
N MET A 7 -23.06 -6.35 -7.26
CA MET A 7 -23.29 -5.16 -6.44
C MET A 7 -22.30 -4.06 -6.80
N ASN A 8 -22.82 -2.86 -7.11
CA ASN A 8 -21.98 -1.68 -7.20
C ASN A 8 -21.33 -1.43 -5.84
N LEU A 9 -20.01 -1.34 -5.78
CA LEU A 9 -19.27 -1.23 -4.51
C LEU A 9 -19.62 0.05 -3.72
N GLY A 10 -20.10 1.09 -4.40
CA GLY A 10 -20.66 2.28 -3.75
C GLY A 10 -21.84 1.99 -2.82
N GLN A 11 -22.52 0.85 -3.00
CA GLN A 11 -23.61 0.43 -2.12
C GLN A 11 -23.15 0.08 -0.69
N LEU A 12 -21.86 -0.16 -0.45
CA LEU A 12 -21.36 -0.38 0.91
C LEU A 12 -21.60 0.85 1.80
N LEU A 13 -21.35 2.06 1.28
CA LEU A 13 -21.65 3.30 2.00
C LEU A 13 -23.16 3.45 2.24
N ASN A 14 -23.98 3.15 1.23
CA ASN A 14 -25.45 3.23 1.35
C ASN A 14 -26.00 2.24 2.38
N GLN A 15 -25.41 1.03 2.45
CA GLN A 15 -25.78 0.02 3.44
C GLN A 15 -25.44 0.50 4.86
N SER A 16 -24.26 1.05 5.09
CA SER A 16 -23.85 1.58 6.40
C SER A 16 -24.69 2.78 6.82
N SER A 17 -25.00 3.68 5.88
CA SER A 17 -25.92 4.79 6.15
C SER A 17 -27.34 4.31 6.51
N ARG A 18 -27.83 3.28 5.82
CA ARG A 18 -29.17 2.72 6.12
C ARG A 18 -29.21 2.01 7.46
N GLN A 19 -28.15 1.27 7.81
CA GLN A 19 -28.10 0.49 9.06
C GLN A 19 -27.79 1.38 10.27
N PHE A 20 -26.92 2.38 10.10
CA PHE A 20 -26.36 3.18 11.19
C PHE A 20 -26.40 4.70 10.90
N PRO A 21 -27.53 5.29 10.49
CA PRO A 21 -27.60 6.64 9.93
C PRO A 21 -27.02 7.72 10.85
N GLN A 22 -27.21 7.59 12.15
CA GLN A 22 -26.81 8.58 13.15
C GLN A 22 -25.42 8.31 13.77
N ARG A 23 -24.83 7.13 13.48
CA ARG A 23 -23.48 6.86 13.98
C ARG A 23 -22.43 7.62 13.15
N ILE A 24 -21.37 8.03 13.83
CA ILE A 24 -20.23 8.67 13.15
C ILE A 24 -19.58 7.65 12.21
N GLY A 25 -19.28 8.08 10.99
CA GLY A 25 -18.61 7.30 9.96
C GLY A 25 -17.21 7.82 9.64
N LEU A 26 -16.96 9.12 9.83
CA LEU A 26 -15.66 9.73 9.58
C LEU A 26 -15.37 10.81 10.63
N ILE A 27 -14.10 10.90 11.04
CA ILE A 27 -13.59 11.90 11.99
C ILE A 27 -12.32 12.53 11.39
N GLN A 28 -12.24 13.87 11.42
CA GLN A 28 -11.03 14.61 11.05
C GLN A 28 -10.87 15.84 11.96
N GLY A 29 -9.91 15.79 12.87
CA GLY A 29 -9.78 16.83 13.89
C GLY A 29 -11.03 16.92 14.76
N ASP A 30 -11.66 18.11 14.79
CA ASP A 30 -12.91 18.34 15.52
C ASP A 30 -14.17 18.10 14.67
N GLN A 31 -14.00 17.84 13.38
CA GLN A 31 -15.10 17.58 12.47
C GLN A 31 -15.47 16.10 12.47
N GLN A 32 -16.77 15.84 12.46
CA GLN A 32 -17.34 14.50 12.43
C GLN A 32 -18.51 14.46 11.48
N TRP A 33 -18.63 13.36 10.74
CA TRP A 33 -19.74 13.13 9.83
C TRP A 33 -20.39 11.80 10.17
N THR A 34 -21.73 11.83 10.30
CA THR A 34 -22.50 10.58 10.40
C THR A 34 -22.52 9.84 9.07
N TRP A 35 -22.86 8.56 9.09
CA TRP A 35 -23.01 7.78 7.86
C TRP A 35 -24.05 8.39 6.92
N HIS A 36 -25.13 8.94 7.49
CA HIS A 36 -26.16 9.62 6.70
C HIS A 36 -25.61 10.89 6.02
N GLN A 37 -24.89 11.73 6.74
CA GLN A 37 -24.27 12.93 6.18
C GLN A 37 -23.26 12.60 5.08
N LEU A 38 -22.42 11.57 5.27
CA LEU A 38 -21.48 11.12 4.24
C LEU A 38 -22.21 10.65 2.99
N GLN A 39 -23.29 9.86 3.13
CA GLN A 39 -24.08 9.42 2.00
C GLN A 39 -24.73 10.60 1.26
N GLU A 40 -25.34 11.56 1.97
CA GLU A 40 -25.95 12.74 1.35
C GLU A 40 -24.92 13.55 0.56
N ARG A 41 -23.73 13.77 1.10
CA ARG A 41 -22.65 14.49 0.43
C ARG A 41 -22.16 13.75 -0.82
N VAL A 42 -21.95 12.43 -0.72
CA VAL A 42 -21.55 11.59 -1.85
C VAL A 42 -22.63 11.56 -2.93
N HIS A 43 -23.91 11.42 -2.56
CA HIS A 43 -25.03 11.46 -3.51
C HIS A 43 -25.12 12.83 -4.20
N ALA A 44 -25.03 13.93 -3.43
CA ALA A 44 -25.05 15.30 -3.98
C ALA A 44 -23.94 15.52 -5.01
N MET A 45 -22.70 15.12 -4.69
CA MET A 45 -21.57 15.23 -5.61
C MET A 45 -21.75 14.32 -6.84
N ALA A 46 -22.17 13.08 -6.65
CA ALA A 46 -22.42 12.16 -7.76
C ALA A 46 -23.51 12.69 -8.70
N HIS A 47 -24.60 13.23 -8.15
CA HIS A 47 -25.65 13.90 -8.93
C HIS A 47 -25.10 15.11 -9.70
N ALA A 48 -24.32 15.95 -9.04
CA ALA A 48 -23.69 17.12 -9.69
C ALA A 48 -22.79 16.71 -10.86
N LEU A 49 -21.98 15.66 -10.72
CA LEU A 49 -21.16 15.15 -11.80
C LEU A 49 -21.98 14.58 -12.96
N GLN A 50 -23.10 13.89 -12.68
CA GLN A 50 -24.03 13.48 -13.75
C GLN A 50 -24.62 14.69 -14.50
N GLN A 51 -24.96 15.77 -13.81
CA GLN A 51 -25.41 17.01 -14.45
C GLN A 51 -24.33 17.66 -15.33
N LEU A 52 -23.07 17.48 -15.00
CA LEU A 52 -21.92 17.88 -15.81
C LEU A 52 -21.63 16.92 -16.98
N GLY A 53 -22.42 15.84 -17.13
CA GLY A 53 -22.31 14.88 -18.23
C GLY A 53 -21.31 13.74 -17.96
N VAL A 54 -20.86 13.54 -16.73
CA VAL A 54 -20.02 12.40 -16.35
C VAL A 54 -20.83 11.11 -16.43
N GLN A 55 -20.26 10.09 -17.07
CA GLN A 55 -20.92 8.83 -17.39
C GLN A 55 -20.14 7.62 -16.81
N LYS A 56 -20.81 6.47 -16.74
CA LYS A 56 -20.18 5.18 -16.40
C LYS A 56 -18.94 4.95 -17.27
N GLY A 57 -17.84 4.55 -16.64
CA GLY A 57 -16.56 4.30 -17.28
C GLY A 57 -15.65 5.52 -17.44
N ASP A 58 -16.14 6.75 -17.14
CA ASP A 58 -15.27 7.92 -17.04
C ASP A 58 -14.28 7.78 -15.87
N LYS A 59 -13.15 8.46 -15.96
CA LYS A 59 -12.06 8.37 -14.97
C LYS A 59 -12.02 9.64 -14.14
N ILE A 60 -12.12 9.48 -12.84
CA ILE A 60 -12.06 10.55 -11.84
C ILE A 60 -10.69 10.49 -11.18
N LEU A 61 -9.79 11.39 -11.57
CA LEU A 61 -8.49 11.57 -10.94
C LEU A 61 -8.67 12.32 -9.61
N ALA A 62 -8.09 11.80 -8.52
CA ALA A 62 -8.16 12.45 -7.21
C ALA A 62 -6.75 12.78 -6.70
N GLN A 63 -6.42 14.09 -6.60
CA GLN A 63 -5.14 14.61 -6.11
C GLN A 63 -5.38 15.42 -4.83
N SER A 64 -5.26 14.79 -3.68
CA SER A 64 -5.48 15.41 -2.39
C SER A 64 -4.75 14.69 -1.26
N ARG A 65 -4.46 15.41 -0.19
CA ARG A 65 -4.13 14.81 1.10
C ARG A 65 -5.34 14.04 1.64
N ASN A 66 -5.14 13.28 2.72
CA ASN A 66 -6.27 12.65 3.40
C ASN A 66 -7.19 13.73 4.01
N ASN A 67 -8.38 13.84 3.48
CA ASN A 67 -9.46 14.70 3.97
C ASN A 67 -10.80 14.05 3.64
N VAL A 68 -11.91 14.66 4.09
CA VAL A 68 -13.25 14.14 3.84
C VAL A 68 -13.54 14.02 2.35
N GLN A 69 -13.11 14.98 1.53
CA GLN A 69 -13.36 14.98 0.08
C GLN A 69 -12.58 13.86 -0.62
N MET A 70 -11.34 13.57 -0.18
CA MET A 70 -10.58 12.43 -0.68
C MET A 70 -11.25 11.10 -0.32
N PHE A 71 -11.78 10.98 0.89
CA PHE A 71 -12.56 9.82 1.31
C PHE A 71 -13.86 9.69 0.50
N GLU A 72 -14.57 10.79 0.27
CA GLU A 72 -15.82 10.82 -0.50
C GLU A 72 -15.58 10.50 -1.99
N SER A 73 -14.45 10.93 -2.57
CA SER A 73 -14.18 10.82 -4.01
C SER A 73 -14.25 9.40 -4.55
N CYS A 74 -13.81 8.40 -3.77
CA CYS A 74 -13.92 7.00 -4.20
C CYS A 74 -15.39 6.53 -4.26
N TRP A 75 -16.20 6.90 -3.26
CA TRP A 75 -17.61 6.55 -3.21
C TRP A 75 -18.41 7.22 -4.32
N VAL A 76 -18.08 8.49 -4.63
CA VAL A 76 -18.65 9.22 -5.77
C VAL A 76 -18.35 8.47 -7.09
N ALA A 77 -17.10 8.10 -7.31
CA ALA A 77 -16.71 7.34 -8.50
C ALA A 77 -17.43 6.00 -8.57
N PHE A 78 -17.49 5.25 -7.48
CA PHE A 78 -18.14 3.93 -7.43
C PHE A 78 -19.65 4.02 -7.69
N GLN A 79 -20.36 4.96 -7.06
CA GLN A 79 -21.78 5.18 -7.26
C GLN A 79 -22.13 5.41 -8.75
N LEU A 80 -21.26 6.15 -9.45
CA LEU A 80 -21.42 6.48 -10.87
C LEU A 80 -20.96 5.36 -11.81
N GLY A 81 -20.36 4.27 -11.30
CA GLY A 81 -19.69 3.28 -12.14
C GLY A 81 -18.50 3.87 -12.90
N CYS A 82 -17.95 4.97 -12.41
CA CYS A 82 -16.71 5.59 -12.88
C CYS A 82 -15.51 4.88 -12.31
N VAL A 83 -14.35 5.11 -12.91
CA VAL A 83 -13.08 4.58 -12.42
C VAL A 83 -12.40 5.60 -11.53
N TRP A 84 -12.16 5.25 -10.28
CA TRP A 84 -11.39 6.08 -9.37
C TRP A 84 -9.90 5.95 -9.67
N VAL A 85 -9.21 7.09 -9.83
CA VAL A 85 -7.78 7.18 -10.15
C VAL A 85 -7.11 8.06 -9.10
N PRO A 86 -6.89 7.54 -7.88
CA PRO A 86 -6.25 8.33 -6.84
C PRO A 86 -4.75 8.43 -7.08
N THR A 87 -4.21 9.60 -6.78
CA THR A 87 -2.78 9.86 -6.85
C THR A 87 -2.19 9.99 -5.44
N ASN A 88 -0.92 9.70 -5.29
CA ASN A 88 -0.23 10.09 -4.08
C ASN A 88 -0.01 11.60 -4.09
N PHE A 89 -0.47 12.29 -3.07
CA PHE A 89 -0.36 13.76 -2.98
C PHE A 89 1.09 14.29 -3.01
N ARG A 90 2.08 13.42 -2.81
CA ARG A 90 3.51 13.76 -2.87
C ARG A 90 4.09 13.71 -4.28
N LEU A 91 3.32 13.26 -5.26
CA LEU A 91 3.77 13.28 -6.66
C LEU A 91 3.95 14.71 -7.14
N SER A 92 4.94 14.91 -8.01
CA SER A 92 5.18 16.18 -8.66
C SER A 92 4.14 16.49 -9.75
N PRO A 93 3.98 17.75 -10.19
CA PRO A 93 3.06 18.10 -11.26
C PRO A 93 3.24 17.29 -12.55
N PRO A 94 4.48 17.03 -13.09
CA PRO A 94 4.67 16.17 -14.26
C PRO A 94 4.22 14.72 -14.05
N GLU A 95 4.38 14.16 -12.84
CA GLU A 95 3.93 12.81 -12.55
C GLU A 95 2.40 12.73 -12.55
N VAL A 96 1.71 13.69 -11.93
CA VAL A 96 0.23 13.74 -11.95
C VAL A 96 -0.28 13.97 -13.37
N ALA A 97 0.38 14.82 -14.17
CA ALA A 97 0.08 15.00 -15.58
C ALA A 97 0.17 13.68 -16.36
N TYR A 98 1.20 12.89 -16.11
CA TYR A 98 1.34 11.56 -16.72
C TYR A 98 0.17 10.63 -16.31
N LEU A 99 -0.23 10.62 -15.03
CA LEU A 99 -1.36 9.81 -14.57
C LEU A 99 -2.67 10.27 -15.22
N ALA A 100 -2.91 11.57 -15.33
CA ALA A 100 -4.08 12.14 -16.00
C ALA A 100 -4.14 11.73 -17.48
N GLN A 101 -3.02 11.84 -18.18
CA GLN A 101 -2.90 11.47 -19.60
C GLN A 101 -3.08 9.97 -19.81
N SER A 102 -2.33 9.15 -19.08
CA SER A 102 -2.29 7.68 -19.27
C SER A 102 -3.58 6.99 -18.83
N SER A 103 -4.33 7.56 -17.88
CA SER A 103 -5.65 7.07 -17.49
C SER A 103 -6.77 7.58 -18.39
N HIS A 104 -6.52 8.56 -19.27
CA HIS A 104 -7.55 9.32 -19.99
C HIS A 104 -8.57 9.93 -19.03
N ALA A 105 -8.09 10.64 -17.99
CA ALA A 105 -8.94 11.26 -16.98
C ALA A 105 -9.95 12.22 -17.60
N ASN A 106 -11.20 12.19 -17.12
CA ASN A 106 -12.30 13.04 -17.57
C ASN A 106 -12.59 14.15 -16.55
N VAL A 107 -12.40 13.85 -15.28
CA VAL A 107 -12.57 14.74 -14.13
C VAL A 107 -11.32 14.70 -13.29
N ILE A 108 -10.92 15.84 -12.75
CA ILE A 108 -9.94 15.91 -11.66
C ILE A 108 -10.59 16.55 -10.43
N ILE A 109 -10.55 15.83 -9.29
CA ILE A 109 -10.87 16.36 -7.96
C ILE A 109 -9.53 16.65 -7.30
N CYS A 110 -9.23 17.92 -7.03
CA CYS A 110 -7.91 18.33 -6.61
C CYS A 110 -7.97 19.37 -5.49
N GLU A 111 -7.13 19.21 -4.49
CA GLU A 111 -6.97 20.22 -3.45
C GLU A 111 -6.29 21.46 -4.03
N SER A 112 -6.86 22.65 -3.79
CA SER A 112 -6.44 23.91 -4.43
C SER A 112 -4.98 24.30 -4.16
N VAL A 113 -4.38 23.77 -3.10
CA VAL A 113 -2.95 23.93 -2.82
C VAL A 113 -2.06 23.29 -3.90
N PHE A 114 -2.60 22.35 -4.67
CA PHE A 114 -1.93 21.67 -5.78
C PHE A 114 -2.28 22.27 -7.16
N ALA A 115 -2.47 23.60 -7.24
CA ALA A 115 -2.87 24.31 -8.48
C ALA A 115 -1.96 23.97 -9.68
N GLN A 116 -0.62 23.85 -9.46
CA GLN A 116 0.32 23.49 -10.52
C GLN A 116 0.09 22.07 -11.07
N HIS A 117 -0.44 21.15 -10.27
CA HIS A 117 -0.80 19.80 -10.71
C HIS A 117 -2.03 19.83 -11.61
N ILE A 118 -3.01 20.71 -11.30
CA ILE A 118 -4.18 20.92 -12.15
C ILE A 118 -3.74 21.43 -13.52
N ASP A 119 -2.88 22.46 -13.54
CA ASP A 119 -2.42 23.07 -14.80
C ASP A 119 -1.63 22.08 -15.66
N ALA A 120 -0.75 21.28 -15.02
CA ALA A 120 0.01 20.25 -15.71
C ALA A 120 -0.89 19.12 -16.24
N ALA A 121 -1.92 18.71 -15.48
CA ALA A 121 -2.87 17.70 -15.91
C ALA A 121 -3.74 18.18 -17.09
N LEU A 122 -4.24 19.41 -17.04
CA LEU A 122 -5.01 20.03 -18.15
C LEU A 122 -4.18 20.13 -19.43
N ALA A 123 -2.90 20.48 -19.32
CA ALA A 123 -2.01 20.58 -20.48
C ALA A 123 -1.71 19.20 -21.11
N ALA A 124 -1.66 18.13 -20.31
CA ALA A 124 -1.26 16.79 -20.76
C ALA A 124 -2.43 15.90 -21.18
N ALA A 125 -3.62 16.09 -20.60
CA ALA A 125 -4.77 15.21 -20.79
C ALA A 125 -5.95 15.93 -21.49
N PRO A 126 -6.07 15.85 -22.82
CA PRO A 126 -7.15 16.52 -23.59
C PRO A 126 -8.55 15.95 -23.27
N THR A 127 -8.63 14.79 -22.63
CA THR A 127 -9.87 14.19 -22.15
C THR A 127 -10.40 14.83 -20.87
N LEU A 128 -9.57 15.60 -20.16
CA LEU A 128 -9.92 16.25 -18.90
C LEU A 128 -10.83 17.45 -19.13
N LYS A 129 -12.10 17.33 -18.76
CA LYS A 129 -13.13 18.33 -19.02
C LYS A 129 -13.53 19.15 -17.80
N HIS A 130 -13.46 18.54 -16.62
CA HIS A 130 -13.98 19.12 -15.39
C HIS A 130 -12.93 19.14 -14.30
N VAL A 131 -12.75 20.30 -13.68
CA VAL A 131 -11.89 20.50 -12.53
C VAL A 131 -12.76 20.81 -11.32
N ILE A 132 -12.67 19.98 -10.28
CA ILE A 132 -13.40 20.14 -9.02
C ILE A 132 -12.37 20.47 -7.93
N ALA A 133 -12.38 21.71 -7.48
CA ALA A 133 -11.43 22.21 -6.47
C ALA A 133 -11.90 21.90 -5.04
N ILE A 134 -11.04 21.27 -4.25
CA ILE A 134 -11.18 21.17 -2.79
C ILE A 134 -10.53 22.40 -2.18
N GLY A 135 -11.32 23.30 -1.62
CA GLY A 135 -10.91 24.64 -1.17
C GLY A 135 -11.27 25.73 -2.17
N PRO A 136 -10.54 26.87 -2.19
CA PRO A 136 -10.83 27.97 -3.11
C PRO A 136 -10.74 27.55 -4.58
N ALA A 137 -11.82 27.73 -5.34
CA ALA A 137 -11.89 27.41 -6.77
C ALA A 137 -11.50 28.62 -7.62
N ARG A 138 -10.79 28.40 -8.73
CA ARG A 138 -10.53 29.41 -9.77
C ARG A 138 -11.81 29.62 -10.62
N PRO A 139 -11.93 30.71 -11.37
CA PRO A 139 -13.16 31.00 -12.15
C PRO A 139 -13.60 29.89 -13.13
N THR A 140 -12.66 29.10 -13.62
CA THR A 140 -12.91 27.98 -14.56
C THR A 140 -13.10 26.63 -13.86
N GLU A 141 -13.10 26.60 -12.54
CA GLU A 141 -13.22 25.40 -11.73
C GLU A 141 -14.55 25.36 -11.00
N HIS A 142 -15.00 24.17 -10.65
CA HIS A 142 -16.13 23.98 -9.75
C HIS A 142 -15.62 23.81 -8.31
N SER A 143 -16.25 24.50 -7.36
CA SER A 143 -15.99 24.24 -5.94
C SER A 143 -16.65 22.94 -5.52
N TYR A 144 -15.90 22.06 -4.84
CA TYR A 144 -16.43 20.80 -4.30
C TYR A 144 -17.59 21.05 -3.35
N GLU A 145 -17.40 21.94 -2.38
CA GLU A 145 -18.43 22.19 -1.37
C GLU A 145 -19.66 22.92 -1.94
N ASP A 146 -19.48 23.79 -2.95
CA ASP A 146 -20.61 24.42 -3.62
C ASP A 146 -21.46 23.39 -4.39
N LEU A 147 -20.80 22.46 -5.10
CA LEU A 147 -21.52 21.39 -5.79
C LEU A 147 -22.27 20.49 -4.81
N VAL A 148 -21.65 20.11 -3.69
CA VAL A 148 -22.32 19.34 -2.63
C VAL A 148 -23.50 20.12 -2.09
N THR A 149 -23.29 21.36 -1.64
CA THR A 149 -24.33 22.16 -0.98
C THR A 149 -25.57 22.40 -1.86
N ARG A 150 -25.35 22.70 -3.16
CA ARG A 150 -26.43 22.98 -4.11
C ARG A 150 -27.25 21.73 -4.48
N ASN A 151 -26.67 20.54 -4.27
CA ASN A 151 -27.31 19.28 -4.63
C ASN A 151 -27.68 18.41 -3.42
N LEU A 152 -27.60 18.94 -2.19
CA LEU A 152 -28.05 18.20 -1.00
C LEU A 152 -29.51 17.73 -1.17
N GLY A 153 -29.77 16.50 -0.76
CA GLY A 153 -31.07 15.85 -0.93
C GLY A 153 -31.32 15.26 -2.32
N GLN A 154 -30.45 15.53 -3.31
CA GLN A 154 -30.51 14.89 -4.62
C GLN A 154 -29.80 13.54 -4.61
N GLN A 155 -30.24 12.63 -5.47
CA GLN A 155 -29.65 11.31 -5.60
C GLN A 155 -29.19 11.09 -7.05
N PRO A 156 -28.04 10.43 -7.26
CA PRO A 156 -27.63 10.05 -8.61
C PRO A 156 -28.59 8.97 -9.15
N SER A 157 -28.71 8.89 -10.48
CA SER A 157 -29.35 7.76 -11.12
C SER A 157 -28.57 6.48 -10.80
N GLU A 158 -29.28 5.38 -10.54
CA GLU A 158 -28.65 4.11 -10.25
C GLU A 158 -27.80 3.63 -11.44
N THR A 159 -26.58 3.22 -11.17
CA THR A 159 -25.67 2.67 -12.18
C THR A 159 -25.47 1.18 -11.95
N VAL A 160 -25.93 0.39 -12.89
CA VAL A 160 -25.72 -1.06 -12.92
C VAL A 160 -24.29 -1.35 -13.36
N VAL A 161 -23.60 -2.22 -12.63
CA VAL A 161 -22.23 -2.66 -12.94
C VAL A 161 -22.15 -4.18 -13.09
N SER A 162 -21.19 -4.60 -13.89
CA SER A 162 -20.82 -6.01 -14.10
C SER A 162 -19.53 -6.35 -13.34
N TYR A 163 -19.27 -7.64 -13.19
CA TYR A 163 -18.07 -8.14 -12.47
C TYR A 163 -16.78 -7.51 -12.99
N ASP A 164 -16.62 -7.40 -14.31
CA ASP A 164 -15.41 -6.92 -14.97
C ASP A 164 -15.38 -5.39 -15.18
N ASP A 165 -16.42 -4.66 -14.75
CA ASP A 165 -16.40 -3.20 -14.86
C ASP A 165 -15.28 -2.61 -13.99
N PRO A 166 -14.39 -1.78 -14.57
CA PRO A 166 -13.32 -1.14 -13.83
C PRO A 166 -13.87 -0.23 -12.72
N LEU A 167 -13.26 -0.31 -11.55
CA LEU A 167 -13.62 0.47 -10.37
C LEU A 167 -12.51 1.43 -9.95
N TRP A 168 -11.27 0.95 -10.01
CA TRP A 168 -10.09 1.67 -9.52
C TRP A 168 -8.89 1.37 -10.41
N TYR A 169 -8.21 2.41 -10.89
CA TYR A 169 -6.88 2.25 -11.50
C TYR A 169 -5.82 2.43 -10.42
N PHE A 170 -5.27 1.32 -10.00
CA PHE A 170 -4.21 1.29 -8.99
C PHE A 170 -2.85 1.41 -9.67
N TYR A 171 -2.23 2.61 -9.59
CA TYR A 171 -0.93 2.81 -10.20
C TYR A 171 0.19 2.19 -9.37
N THR A 172 1.00 1.35 -10.02
CA THR A 172 2.18 0.73 -9.43
C THR A 172 3.44 1.21 -10.13
N SER A 173 4.56 1.34 -9.37
CA SER A 173 5.87 1.65 -9.94
C SER A 173 6.36 0.43 -10.74
N GLY A 174 6.25 0.49 -12.05
CA GLY A 174 6.75 -0.56 -12.93
C GLY A 174 8.28 -0.68 -12.91
N THR A 175 8.80 -1.88 -13.17
CA THR A 175 10.24 -2.13 -13.35
C THR A 175 10.85 -1.35 -14.52
N THR A 176 10.02 -0.82 -15.43
CA THR A 176 10.41 -0.11 -16.67
C THR A 176 10.42 1.41 -16.57
N GLY A 177 10.28 1.99 -15.37
CA GLY A 177 10.43 3.43 -15.12
C GLY A 177 9.12 4.21 -15.00
N LYS A 178 8.10 4.01 -15.85
CA LYS A 178 6.81 4.72 -15.75
C LYS A 178 5.77 3.89 -15.00
N PRO A 179 4.94 4.49 -14.12
CA PRO A 179 3.86 3.80 -13.43
C PRO A 179 2.86 3.16 -14.41
N LYS A 180 2.32 2.00 -14.03
CA LYS A 180 1.29 1.28 -14.80
C LYS A 180 -0.01 1.26 -13.99
N ALA A 181 -1.14 1.45 -14.68
CA ALA A 181 -2.46 1.38 -14.07
C ALA A 181 -2.96 -0.06 -14.01
N GLY A 182 -2.90 -0.70 -12.86
CA GLY A 182 -3.58 -1.98 -12.62
C GLY A 182 -5.10 -1.77 -12.54
N ILE A 183 -5.86 -2.52 -13.32
CA ILE A 183 -7.32 -2.44 -13.36
C ILE A 183 -7.90 -3.30 -12.24
N LEU A 184 -8.48 -2.66 -11.23
CA LEU A 184 -9.29 -3.32 -10.20
C LEU A 184 -10.77 -3.19 -10.58
N THR A 185 -11.53 -4.28 -10.50
CA THR A 185 -12.93 -4.32 -10.94
C THR A 185 -13.89 -4.38 -9.75
N HIS A 186 -15.18 -4.08 -10.00
CA HIS A 186 -16.22 -4.21 -8.96
C HIS A 186 -16.30 -5.63 -8.38
N GLY A 187 -16.24 -6.66 -9.23
CA GLY A 187 -16.29 -8.04 -8.78
C GLY A 187 -15.06 -8.46 -7.96
N GLN A 188 -13.86 -8.12 -8.44
CA GLN A 188 -12.63 -8.36 -7.73
C GLN A 188 -12.64 -7.68 -6.35
N MET A 189 -12.96 -6.39 -6.30
CA MET A 189 -12.93 -5.64 -5.04
C MET A 189 -14.03 -6.06 -4.06
N SER A 190 -15.16 -6.60 -4.53
CA SER A 190 -16.15 -7.24 -3.66
C SER A 190 -15.59 -8.47 -2.95
N PHE A 191 -14.83 -9.30 -3.68
CA PHE A 191 -14.09 -10.41 -3.07
C PHE A 191 -13.03 -9.90 -2.09
N VAL A 192 -12.25 -8.89 -2.47
CA VAL A 192 -11.18 -8.31 -1.63
C VAL A 192 -11.73 -7.80 -0.30
N VAL A 193 -12.82 -7.04 -0.30
CA VAL A 193 -13.46 -6.55 0.93
C VAL A 193 -13.87 -7.73 1.82
N THR A 194 -14.54 -8.74 1.27
CA THR A 194 -14.97 -9.91 2.04
C THR A 194 -13.78 -10.71 2.59
N ASN A 195 -12.77 -10.93 1.75
CA ASN A 195 -11.57 -11.67 2.13
C ASN A 195 -10.77 -10.95 3.22
N HIS A 196 -10.59 -9.63 3.11
CA HIS A 196 -9.92 -8.84 4.14
C HIS A 196 -10.66 -8.89 5.49
N LEU A 197 -11.98 -8.78 5.48
CA LEU A 197 -12.79 -8.91 6.69
C LEU A 197 -12.68 -10.29 7.34
N ALA A 198 -12.58 -11.35 6.52
CA ALA A 198 -12.42 -12.71 7.03
C ALA A 198 -11.02 -12.99 7.59
N ASP A 199 -9.97 -12.57 6.87
CA ASP A 199 -8.60 -13.00 7.13
C ASP A 199 -7.77 -12.00 7.95
N LEU A 200 -8.04 -10.68 7.82
CA LEU A 200 -7.22 -9.66 8.50
C LEU A 200 -7.85 -9.14 9.79
N ILE A 201 -9.15 -8.85 9.76
CA ILE A 201 -9.88 -8.21 10.87
C ILE A 201 -11.19 -8.96 11.19
N PRO A 202 -11.13 -10.28 11.43
CA PRO A 202 -12.33 -11.06 11.72
C PRO A 202 -13.08 -10.51 12.94
N GLY A 203 -14.42 -10.49 12.87
CA GLY A 203 -15.28 -10.00 13.94
C GLY A 203 -15.43 -8.48 14.03
N THR A 204 -14.85 -7.72 13.09
CA THR A 204 -15.05 -6.26 13.02
C THR A 204 -16.53 -5.93 12.78
N ASN A 205 -17.04 -4.95 13.52
CA ASN A 205 -18.44 -4.51 13.48
C ASN A 205 -18.52 -2.99 13.73
N GLU A 206 -19.73 -2.45 13.83
CA GLU A 206 -20.04 -1.03 13.99
C GLU A 206 -19.54 -0.38 15.30
N ASN A 207 -19.05 -1.18 16.24
CA ASN A 207 -18.44 -0.68 17.49
C ASN A 207 -16.90 -0.60 17.42
N ASP A 208 -16.32 -1.01 16.30
CA ASP A 208 -14.91 -0.84 16.03
C ASP A 208 -14.62 0.56 15.48
N CYS A 209 -13.35 0.95 15.48
CA CYS A 209 -12.89 2.23 14.97
C CYS A 209 -11.53 2.05 14.31
N SER A 210 -11.35 2.63 13.13
CA SER A 210 -10.08 2.62 12.39
C SER A 210 -9.42 3.99 12.35
N ILE A 211 -8.09 4.02 12.16
CA ILE A 211 -7.34 5.25 11.92
C ILE A 211 -6.47 5.11 10.66
N ALA A 212 -6.56 6.08 9.75
CA ALA A 212 -5.80 6.11 8.52
C ALA A 212 -4.50 6.91 8.70
N VAL A 213 -3.38 6.22 8.83
CA VAL A 213 -2.03 6.81 9.01
C VAL A 213 -1.21 6.84 7.71
N ALA A 214 -1.75 6.29 6.63
CA ALA A 214 -1.15 6.27 5.31
C ALA A 214 -2.11 6.88 4.27
N PRO A 215 -1.63 7.24 3.05
CA PRO A 215 -2.48 7.83 2.02
C PRO A 215 -3.65 6.92 1.62
N LEU A 216 -4.86 7.48 1.56
CA LEU A 216 -6.07 6.78 1.09
C LEU A 216 -5.97 6.35 -0.38
N SER A 217 -5.05 6.92 -1.13
CA SER A 217 -4.76 6.52 -2.52
C SER A 217 -4.17 5.12 -2.68
N HIS A 218 -3.85 4.43 -1.57
CA HIS A 218 -3.19 3.11 -1.54
C HIS A 218 -3.86 2.14 -0.56
N GLY A 219 -3.07 1.27 0.07
CA GLY A 219 -3.55 0.23 0.99
C GLY A 219 -4.47 0.73 2.09
N ALA A 220 -4.25 1.95 2.61
CA ALA A 220 -5.15 2.55 3.60
C ALA A 220 -6.55 2.83 3.03
N GLY A 221 -6.66 3.18 1.74
CA GLY A 221 -7.96 3.32 1.07
C GLY A 221 -8.69 1.99 0.95
N ILE A 222 -7.98 0.91 0.59
CA ILE A 222 -8.56 -0.44 0.58
C ILE A 222 -9.05 -0.81 1.99
N HIS A 223 -8.22 -0.55 3.01
CA HIS A 223 -8.59 -0.82 4.40
C HIS A 223 -9.81 0.02 4.86
N ALA A 224 -9.95 1.26 4.40
CA ALA A 224 -11.13 2.07 4.70
C ALA A 224 -12.43 1.45 4.18
N LEU A 225 -12.42 0.80 2.98
CA LEU A 225 -13.60 0.12 2.44
C LEU A 225 -14.15 -0.96 3.38
N LEU A 226 -13.27 -1.67 4.08
CA LEU A 226 -13.63 -2.74 5.02
C LEU A 226 -14.40 -2.18 6.22
N ASN A 227 -13.92 -1.06 6.76
CA ASN A 227 -14.52 -0.40 7.92
C ASN A 227 -15.89 0.17 7.53
N VAL A 228 -15.99 0.81 6.35
CA VAL A 228 -17.29 1.26 5.81
C VAL A 228 -18.25 0.10 5.67
N ALA A 229 -17.84 -1.03 5.12
CA ALA A 229 -18.70 -2.21 4.96
C ALA A 229 -19.26 -2.76 6.29
N ARG A 230 -18.68 -2.38 7.43
CA ARG A 230 -19.08 -2.81 8.78
C ARG A 230 -19.67 -1.68 9.62
N GLY A 231 -19.82 -0.47 9.07
CA GLY A 231 -20.32 0.70 9.80
C GLY A 231 -19.33 1.22 10.87
N ALA A 232 -18.07 0.80 10.80
CA ALA A 232 -17.01 1.24 11.69
C ALA A 232 -16.42 2.57 11.21
N PRO A 233 -16.31 3.62 12.05
CA PRO A 233 -15.76 4.89 11.66
C PRO A 233 -14.28 4.81 11.32
N THR A 234 -13.84 5.73 10.45
CA THR A 234 -12.43 5.96 10.14
C THR A 234 -12.01 7.34 10.64
N ILE A 235 -10.89 7.41 11.34
CA ILE A 235 -10.25 8.67 11.73
C ILE A 235 -9.21 9.03 10.68
N LEU A 236 -9.28 10.24 10.14
CA LEU A 236 -8.22 10.85 9.35
C LEU A 236 -7.36 11.71 10.26
N LEU A 237 -6.04 11.61 10.11
CA LEU A 237 -5.13 12.45 10.89
C LEU A 237 -5.40 13.94 10.59
N PRO A 238 -5.40 14.80 11.62
CA PRO A 238 -5.60 16.23 11.43
C PRO A 238 -4.38 16.93 10.81
N THR A 239 -3.25 16.23 10.73
CA THR A 239 -1.96 16.73 10.21
C THR A 239 -1.49 15.87 9.04
N GLU A 240 -0.72 16.49 8.14
CA GLU A 240 -0.12 15.77 7.01
C GLU A 240 0.95 14.77 7.48
N LYS A 241 1.76 15.18 8.47
CA LYS A 241 2.78 14.30 9.06
C LYS A 241 2.19 13.54 10.24
N LEU A 242 2.50 12.24 10.30
CA LEU A 242 2.21 11.43 11.47
C LEU A 242 3.10 11.88 12.64
N ILE A 243 2.46 12.23 13.74
CA ILE A 243 3.09 12.58 15.01
C ILE A 243 2.70 11.48 16.00
N PRO A 244 3.66 10.67 16.53
CA PRO A 244 3.34 9.54 17.39
C PRO A 244 2.50 9.90 18.61
N GLU A 245 2.81 10.98 19.30
CA GLU A 245 2.02 11.42 20.47
C GLU A 245 0.55 11.66 20.11
N MET A 246 0.29 12.43 19.06
CA MET A 246 -1.07 12.69 18.58
C MET A 246 -1.77 11.40 18.15
N PHE A 247 -1.05 10.47 17.51
CA PHE A 247 -1.61 9.19 17.13
C PHE A 247 -2.10 8.43 18.36
N TRP A 248 -1.27 8.30 19.42
CA TRP A 248 -1.65 7.58 20.63
C TRP A 248 -2.77 8.28 21.41
N GLN A 249 -2.81 9.63 21.42
CA GLN A 249 -3.95 10.40 21.95
C GLN A 249 -5.25 10.06 21.22
N LEU A 250 -5.22 9.96 19.88
CA LEU A 250 -6.39 9.59 19.09
C LEU A 250 -6.80 8.12 19.32
N VAL A 251 -5.83 7.22 19.49
CA VAL A 251 -6.09 5.81 19.82
C VAL A 251 -6.85 5.69 21.14
N GLU A 252 -6.39 6.36 22.20
CA GLU A 252 -7.06 6.37 23.49
C GLU A 252 -8.43 7.05 23.41
N LYS A 253 -8.49 8.30 22.90
CA LYS A 253 -9.70 9.12 22.83
C LYS A 253 -10.84 8.42 22.10
N HIS A 254 -10.55 7.79 20.97
CA HIS A 254 -11.57 7.19 20.10
C HIS A 254 -11.62 5.67 20.21
N ARG A 255 -10.83 5.07 21.10
CA ARG A 255 -10.74 3.62 21.30
C ARG A 255 -10.53 2.88 19.97
N VAL A 256 -9.50 3.30 19.23
CA VAL A 256 -9.15 2.72 17.93
C VAL A 256 -8.90 1.22 18.07
N THR A 257 -9.50 0.42 17.20
CA THR A 257 -9.42 -1.03 17.24
C THR A 257 -8.58 -1.63 16.13
N ASN A 258 -8.46 -0.94 14.99
CA ASN A 258 -7.70 -1.46 13.86
C ASN A 258 -7.05 -0.34 13.04
N LEU A 259 -5.94 -0.68 12.39
CA LEU A 259 -5.30 0.19 11.40
C LEU A 259 -4.48 -0.64 10.42
N PHE A 260 -4.24 -0.07 9.24
CA PHE A 260 -3.30 -0.56 8.25
C PHE A 260 -2.12 0.39 8.12
N THR A 261 -0.89 -0.15 8.09
CA THR A 261 0.32 0.65 7.92
C THR A 261 1.48 -0.14 7.33
N VAL A 262 2.68 0.46 7.33
CA VAL A 262 3.94 -0.16 6.90
C VAL A 262 4.88 -0.36 8.08
N PRO A 263 5.83 -1.30 8.01
CA PRO A 263 6.75 -1.62 9.13
C PRO A 263 7.48 -0.42 9.71
N THR A 264 7.90 0.53 8.88
CA THR A 264 8.60 1.74 9.33
C THR A 264 7.73 2.64 10.22
N ILE A 265 6.42 2.69 9.95
CA ILE A 265 5.46 3.43 10.80
C ILE A 265 5.22 2.65 12.10
N VAL A 266 5.08 1.32 12.04
CA VAL A 266 4.96 0.51 13.26
C VAL A 266 6.14 0.78 14.19
N LYS A 267 7.37 0.71 13.65
CA LYS A 267 8.60 0.99 14.40
C LYS A 267 8.57 2.38 15.03
N MET A 268 8.29 3.41 14.24
CA MET A 268 8.21 4.80 14.73
C MET A 268 7.20 4.96 15.86
N LEU A 269 6.03 4.31 15.76
CA LEU A 269 4.97 4.40 16.78
C LEU A 269 5.36 3.72 18.09
N VAL A 270 6.05 2.57 18.05
CA VAL A 270 6.41 1.80 19.25
C VAL A 270 7.73 2.22 19.90
N GLU A 271 8.62 2.88 19.14
CA GLU A 271 9.86 3.47 19.67
C GLU A 271 9.64 4.81 20.39
N ASP A 272 8.52 5.50 20.11
CA ASP A 272 8.18 6.76 20.75
C ASP A 272 7.61 6.50 22.15
N GLU A 273 8.06 7.27 23.17
CA GLU A 273 7.63 7.13 24.56
C GLU A 273 6.13 7.33 24.78
N ALA A 274 5.43 7.96 23.83
CA ALA A 274 3.99 8.15 23.91
C ALA A 274 3.22 6.83 23.95
N VAL A 275 3.75 5.74 23.38
CA VAL A 275 3.11 4.42 23.45
C VAL A 275 2.87 3.95 24.90
N ASP A 276 3.75 4.33 25.82
CA ASP A 276 3.65 3.95 27.24
C ASP A 276 2.77 4.92 28.07
N ARG A 277 2.38 6.08 27.48
CA ARG A 277 1.60 7.11 28.18
C ARG A 277 0.10 7.06 27.96
N TYR A 278 -0.33 6.48 26.82
CA TYR A 278 -1.73 6.45 26.42
C TYR A 278 -2.30 5.04 26.39
N ASP A 279 -3.58 4.90 26.74
CA ASP A 279 -4.28 3.60 26.71
C ASP A 279 -4.53 3.16 25.24
N HIS A 280 -3.87 2.09 24.85
CA HIS A 280 -4.06 1.44 23.56
C HIS A 280 -4.68 0.04 23.67
N SER A 281 -5.26 -0.30 24.83
CA SER A 281 -5.87 -1.62 25.10
C SER A 281 -7.05 -1.95 24.18
N SER A 282 -7.61 -0.94 23.50
CA SER A 282 -8.65 -1.12 22.49
C SER A 282 -8.16 -1.74 21.18
N LEU A 283 -6.85 -1.68 20.88
CA LEU A 283 -6.29 -2.22 19.64
C LEU A 283 -6.51 -3.74 19.55
N LYS A 284 -7.13 -4.17 18.46
CA LYS A 284 -7.36 -5.58 18.13
C LYS A 284 -6.48 -6.05 16.99
N TYR A 285 -6.23 -5.16 16.00
CA TYR A 285 -5.52 -5.49 14.76
C TYR A 285 -4.66 -4.31 14.32
N LEU A 286 -3.34 -4.49 14.34
CA LEU A 286 -2.39 -3.62 13.68
C LEU A 286 -1.85 -4.38 12.46
N ILE A 287 -2.36 -4.02 11.28
CA ILE A 287 -2.01 -4.68 10.03
C ILE A 287 -0.78 -3.99 9.45
N TYR A 288 0.24 -4.77 9.12
CA TYR A 288 1.43 -4.26 8.44
C TYR A 288 1.73 -5.03 7.17
N ALA A 289 2.14 -4.30 6.12
CA ALA A 289 2.48 -4.86 4.82
C ALA A 289 3.32 -3.90 3.98
N GLY A 290 3.63 -4.30 2.75
CA GLY A 290 4.27 -3.44 1.75
C GLY A 290 5.78 -3.38 1.83
N ALA A 291 6.38 -3.83 2.94
CA ALA A 291 7.82 -4.02 3.13
C ALA A 291 8.07 -5.15 4.14
N PRO A 292 9.27 -5.74 4.18
CA PRO A 292 9.64 -6.65 5.25
C PRO A 292 9.64 -5.94 6.61
N MET A 293 9.15 -6.63 7.66
CA MET A 293 9.37 -6.22 9.04
C MET A 293 10.50 -7.06 9.62
N TYR A 294 11.51 -6.40 10.14
CA TYR A 294 12.65 -7.09 10.75
C TYR A 294 12.27 -7.71 12.08
N ARG A 295 12.90 -8.84 12.40
CA ARG A 295 12.54 -9.62 13.60
C ARG A 295 12.66 -8.82 14.90
N ALA A 296 13.70 -7.99 15.03
CA ALA A 296 13.90 -7.14 16.21
C ALA A 296 12.74 -6.15 16.40
N ASP A 297 12.33 -5.48 15.32
CA ASP A 297 11.22 -4.51 15.33
C ASP A 297 9.88 -5.21 15.62
N GLN A 298 9.68 -6.42 15.07
CA GLN A 298 8.49 -7.24 15.34
C GLN A 298 8.39 -7.63 16.81
N LYS A 299 9.51 -8.10 17.39
CA LYS A 299 9.57 -8.46 18.83
C LYS A 299 9.26 -7.26 19.71
N PHE A 300 9.87 -6.11 19.40
CA PHE A 300 9.65 -4.89 20.16
C PHE A 300 8.18 -4.41 20.07
N ALA A 301 7.59 -4.46 18.89
CA ALA A 301 6.18 -4.13 18.72
C ALA A 301 5.25 -5.08 19.50
N LEU A 302 5.53 -6.39 19.49
CA LEU A 302 4.78 -7.36 20.27
C LEU A 302 4.91 -7.15 21.80
N GLN A 303 6.09 -6.73 22.25
CA GLN A 303 6.32 -6.40 23.67
C GLN A 303 5.53 -5.18 24.12
N LYS A 304 5.45 -4.15 23.27
CA LYS A 304 4.72 -2.89 23.56
C LYS A 304 3.21 -3.03 23.43
N LEU A 305 2.74 -3.69 22.38
CA LEU A 305 1.33 -3.67 21.99
C LEU A 305 0.59 -4.97 22.31
N GLY A 306 1.31 -6.03 22.69
CA GLY A 306 0.73 -7.35 22.83
C GLY A 306 0.45 -8.01 21.46
N ASN A 307 -0.43 -8.99 21.46
CA ASN A 307 -0.71 -9.82 20.29
C ASN A 307 -1.78 -9.17 19.37
N VAL A 308 -1.43 -8.07 18.71
CA VAL A 308 -2.30 -7.33 17.78
C VAL A 308 -1.80 -7.30 16.34
N LEU A 309 -0.55 -7.75 16.11
CA LEU A 309 0.08 -7.69 14.78
C LEU A 309 -0.57 -8.68 13.81
N VAL A 310 -0.90 -8.20 12.63
CA VAL A 310 -1.34 -9.00 11.48
C VAL A 310 -0.48 -8.62 10.29
N GLN A 311 0.19 -9.59 9.68
CA GLN A 311 0.95 -9.35 8.45
C GLN A 311 0.18 -9.87 7.26
N TYR A 312 0.25 -9.15 6.12
CA TYR A 312 -0.05 -9.74 4.84
C TYR A 312 1.04 -9.46 3.81
N PHE A 313 1.12 -10.31 2.80
CA PHE A 313 1.92 -10.09 1.61
C PHE A 313 1.03 -10.00 0.38
N GLY A 314 1.38 -9.08 -0.50
CA GLY A 314 0.78 -8.89 -1.80
C GLY A 314 1.15 -7.55 -2.42
N LEU A 315 0.78 -7.40 -3.69
CA LEU A 315 1.03 -6.25 -4.53
C LEU A 315 -0.29 -5.53 -4.83
N GLY A 316 -0.21 -4.36 -5.46
CA GLY A 316 -1.39 -3.60 -5.91
C GLY A 316 -2.28 -4.40 -6.85
N GLU A 317 -1.68 -5.20 -7.72
CA GLU A 317 -2.32 -6.07 -8.72
C GLU A 317 -3.20 -7.18 -8.10
N VAL A 318 -3.00 -7.48 -6.82
CA VAL A 318 -3.81 -8.43 -6.05
C VAL A 318 -4.33 -7.82 -4.75
N THR A 319 -4.23 -6.50 -4.60
CA THR A 319 -4.72 -5.74 -3.44
C THR A 319 -4.28 -6.31 -2.08
N GLY A 320 -3.06 -6.88 -2.02
CA GLY A 320 -2.52 -7.50 -0.83
C GLY A 320 -3.06 -8.90 -0.49
N CYS A 321 -3.83 -9.54 -1.37
CA CYS A 321 -4.50 -10.82 -1.09
C CYS A 321 -3.68 -12.05 -1.45
N ILE A 322 -2.36 -12.10 -1.22
CA ILE A 322 -1.56 -13.32 -1.47
C ILE A 322 -1.51 -14.18 -0.21
N THR A 323 -0.88 -13.70 0.86
CA THR A 323 -0.80 -14.45 2.12
C THR A 323 -1.19 -13.60 3.32
N VAL A 324 -1.45 -14.25 4.44
CA VAL A 324 -1.68 -13.63 5.76
C VAL A 324 -0.97 -14.42 6.85
N LEU A 325 -0.34 -13.70 7.77
CA LEU A 325 0.12 -14.19 9.06
C LEU A 325 -0.77 -13.54 10.14
N PRO A 326 -1.79 -14.25 10.66
CA PRO A 326 -2.71 -13.73 11.66
C PRO A 326 -2.02 -13.45 12.99
N LYS A 327 -2.63 -12.64 13.83
CA LYS A 327 -2.05 -12.24 15.12
C LYS A 327 -1.64 -13.41 16.01
N HIS A 328 -2.42 -14.49 16.06
CA HIS A 328 -2.12 -15.66 16.88
C HIS A 328 -0.91 -16.50 16.38
N MET A 329 -0.39 -16.19 15.22
CA MET A 329 0.81 -16.80 14.61
C MET A 329 2.06 -15.92 14.75
N HIS A 330 1.99 -14.85 15.54
CA HIS A 330 3.12 -14.04 15.94
C HIS A 330 3.54 -14.40 17.36
N SER A 331 4.84 -14.37 17.66
CA SER A 331 5.37 -14.52 19.01
C SER A 331 6.66 -13.72 19.17
N ALA A 332 6.87 -13.09 20.33
CA ALA A 332 8.14 -12.45 20.66
C ALA A 332 9.20 -13.46 21.11
N ASP A 333 8.80 -14.68 21.49
CA ASP A 333 9.68 -15.77 21.89
C ASP A 333 10.15 -16.55 20.65
N ASP A 334 11.46 -16.54 20.39
CA ASP A 334 12.07 -17.26 19.26
C ASP A 334 12.03 -18.78 19.43
N ALA A 335 11.90 -19.28 20.65
CA ALA A 335 11.76 -20.71 20.95
C ALA A 335 10.34 -21.24 20.70
N ASN A 336 9.37 -20.33 20.55
CA ASN A 336 7.99 -20.73 20.26
C ASN A 336 7.86 -21.30 18.84
N PRO A 337 7.43 -22.54 18.65
CA PRO A 337 7.28 -23.15 17.32
C PRO A 337 6.27 -22.42 16.43
N ASN A 338 5.40 -21.58 17.00
CA ASN A 338 4.45 -20.74 16.27
C ASN A 338 4.97 -19.33 15.99
N ALA A 339 6.24 -19.02 16.28
CA ALA A 339 6.81 -17.70 16.00
C ALA A 339 6.83 -17.37 14.49
N ASN A 340 6.91 -18.40 13.62
CA ASN A 340 6.93 -18.28 12.16
C ASN A 340 7.89 -17.17 11.65
N ILE A 341 9.10 -17.15 12.23
CA ILE A 341 10.10 -16.10 12.03
C ILE A 341 10.44 -15.97 10.53
N GLY A 342 10.34 -14.75 9.99
CA GLY A 342 10.65 -14.45 8.57
C GLY A 342 9.55 -14.85 7.58
N SER A 343 8.51 -15.57 7.99
CA SER A 343 7.40 -15.91 7.12
C SER A 343 6.46 -14.73 6.90
N CYS A 344 5.90 -14.63 5.70
CA CYS A 344 4.78 -13.72 5.39
C CYS A 344 3.41 -14.41 5.45
N GLY A 345 3.34 -15.60 6.05
CA GLY A 345 2.10 -16.31 6.34
C GLY A 345 1.74 -17.38 5.31
N ARG A 346 0.47 -17.78 5.31
CA ARG A 346 -0.13 -18.79 4.43
C ARG A 346 -1.04 -18.15 3.40
N PRO A 347 -1.36 -18.85 2.30
CA PRO A 347 -2.31 -18.38 1.29
C PRO A 347 -3.62 -17.90 1.93
N ARG A 348 -4.13 -16.79 1.44
CA ARG A 348 -5.40 -16.24 1.90
C ARG A 348 -6.59 -17.06 1.40
N THR A 349 -7.69 -17.01 2.12
CA THR A 349 -8.91 -17.74 1.79
C THR A 349 -9.37 -17.40 0.36
N GLY A 350 -9.56 -18.42 -0.47
CA GLY A 350 -9.94 -18.28 -1.87
C GLY A 350 -8.82 -17.94 -2.85
N MET A 351 -7.58 -17.83 -2.37
CA MET A 351 -6.39 -17.62 -3.20
C MET A 351 -5.53 -18.87 -3.27
N GLN A 352 -4.96 -19.13 -4.43
CA GLN A 352 -3.95 -20.16 -4.61
C GLN A 352 -2.58 -19.50 -4.79
N VAL A 353 -1.58 -19.98 -4.06
CA VAL A 353 -0.20 -19.53 -4.14
C VAL A 353 0.68 -20.70 -4.55
N ALA A 354 1.61 -20.46 -5.45
CA ALA A 354 2.62 -21.41 -5.88
C ALA A 354 3.98 -20.73 -5.97
N VAL A 355 5.05 -21.50 -5.79
CA VAL A 355 6.40 -21.09 -6.14
C VAL A 355 6.77 -21.83 -7.42
N LEU A 356 7.08 -21.08 -8.48
CA LEU A 356 7.30 -21.64 -9.81
C LEU A 356 8.74 -21.39 -10.27
N LYS A 357 9.27 -22.36 -11.03
CA LYS A 357 10.53 -22.23 -11.76
C LYS A 357 10.33 -21.44 -13.06
N GLU A 358 11.41 -21.17 -13.77
CA GLU A 358 11.36 -20.43 -15.05
C GLU A 358 10.52 -21.15 -16.12
N ASP A 359 10.50 -22.49 -16.10
CA ASP A 359 9.70 -23.33 -17.00
C ASP A 359 8.23 -23.48 -16.56
N LEU A 360 7.82 -22.75 -15.54
CA LEU A 360 6.50 -22.78 -14.91
C LEU A 360 6.20 -24.10 -14.16
N SER A 361 7.16 -25.01 -14.01
CA SER A 361 6.99 -26.16 -13.14
C SER A 361 7.02 -25.74 -11.66
N PRO A 362 6.30 -26.44 -10.78
CA PRO A 362 6.36 -26.17 -9.34
C PRO A 362 7.77 -26.38 -8.79
N ALA A 363 8.25 -25.44 -7.99
CA ALA A 363 9.47 -25.63 -7.20
C ALA A 363 9.23 -26.70 -6.12
N ALA A 364 10.28 -27.43 -5.76
CA ALA A 364 10.24 -28.34 -4.64
C ALA A 364 10.08 -27.57 -3.32
N GLN A 365 9.68 -28.28 -2.29
CA GLN A 365 9.57 -27.71 -0.94
C GLN A 365 10.93 -27.15 -0.47
N GLY A 366 10.93 -25.89 -0.03
CA GLY A 366 12.14 -25.16 0.37
C GLY A 366 13.00 -24.67 -0.80
N GLU A 367 12.67 -25.03 -2.04
CA GLU A 367 13.35 -24.53 -3.25
C GLU A 367 12.86 -23.12 -3.59
N ILE A 368 13.79 -22.20 -3.86
CA ILE A 368 13.48 -20.83 -4.24
C ILE A 368 13.03 -20.78 -5.70
N GLY A 369 11.89 -20.10 -5.93
CA GLY A 369 11.37 -19.80 -7.26
C GLY A 369 10.57 -18.52 -7.24
N GLU A 370 9.91 -18.17 -8.35
CA GLU A 370 9.03 -17.00 -8.42
C GLU A 370 7.72 -17.28 -7.67
N ILE A 371 7.35 -16.37 -6.78
CA ILE A 371 6.06 -16.43 -6.08
C ILE A 371 4.98 -16.03 -7.07
N CYS A 372 4.05 -16.94 -7.30
CA CYS A 372 2.91 -16.74 -8.19
C CYS A 372 1.60 -16.99 -7.46
N CYS A 373 0.55 -16.32 -7.89
CA CYS A 373 -0.77 -16.55 -7.31
C CYS A 373 -1.87 -16.53 -8.38
N ARG A 374 -3.01 -17.12 -8.06
CA ARG A 374 -4.26 -17.01 -8.84
C ARG A 374 -5.47 -17.04 -7.92
N GLY A 375 -6.54 -16.42 -8.36
CA GLY A 375 -7.78 -16.35 -7.60
C GLY A 375 -8.53 -15.06 -7.87
N PRO A 376 -9.69 -14.86 -7.23
CA PRO A 376 -10.58 -13.72 -7.50
C PRO A 376 -10.00 -12.34 -7.18
N ALA A 377 -8.92 -12.27 -6.38
CA ALA A 377 -8.26 -11.00 -6.06
C ALA A 377 -7.26 -10.53 -7.14
N VAL A 378 -6.97 -11.34 -8.15
CA VAL A 378 -6.03 -10.95 -9.22
C VAL A 378 -6.69 -9.91 -10.12
N PHE A 379 -5.97 -8.84 -10.43
CA PHE A 379 -6.42 -7.73 -11.25
C PHE A 379 -6.80 -8.16 -12.69
N ALA A 380 -7.56 -7.31 -13.40
CA ALA A 380 -7.96 -7.60 -14.77
C ALA A 380 -6.86 -7.35 -15.83
N GLY A 381 -5.71 -6.83 -15.41
CA GLY A 381 -4.58 -6.49 -16.27
C GLY A 381 -4.18 -5.01 -16.14
N TYR A 382 -3.23 -4.56 -16.96
CA TYR A 382 -2.78 -3.18 -17.00
C TYR A 382 -3.51 -2.41 -18.10
N TYR A 383 -4.12 -1.29 -17.75
CA TYR A 383 -4.84 -0.44 -18.69
C TYR A 383 -3.92 0.06 -19.82
N GLY A 384 -4.34 -0.20 -21.06
CA GLY A 384 -3.60 0.20 -22.25
C GLY A 384 -2.21 -0.46 -22.41
N ASN A 385 -1.95 -1.59 -21.74
CA ASN A 385 -0.65 -2.27 -21.82
C ASN A 385 -0.82 -3.81 -21.83
N GLU A 386 -1.22 -4.30 -23.00
CA GLU A 386 -1.48 -5.72 -23.24
C GLU A 386 -0.24 -6.58 -23.03
N ASP A 387 0.93 -6.16 -23.53
CA ASP A 387 2.18 -6.89 -23.39
C ASP A 387 2.55 -7.10 -21.91
N ALA A 388 2.43 -6.04 -21.10
CA ALA A 388 2.68 -6.16 -19.66
C ALA A 388 1.65 -7.07 -18.98
N THR A 389 0.40 -7.03 -19.43
CA THR A 389 -0.68 -7.89 -18.92
C THR A 389 -0.37 -9.36 -19.21
N GLN A 390 -0.08 -9.70 -20.46
CA GLN A 390 0.26 -11.06 -20.87
C GLN A 390 1.48 -11.60 -20.12
N LYS A 391 2.51 -10.75 -19.97
CA LYS A 391 3.71 -11.12 -19.19
C LYS A 391 3.38 -11.39 -17.73
N ALA A 392 2.53 -10.54 -17.12
CA ALA A 392 2.17 -10.67 -15.71
C ALA A 392 1.26 -11.87 -15.43
N LEU A 393 0.41 -12.27 -16.40
CA LEU A 393 -0.59 -13.32 -16.24
C LEU A 393 -0.25 -14.61 -17.02
N ARG A 394 1.01 -14.78 -17.42
CA ARG A 394 1.44 -15.93 -18.22
C ARG A 394 1.19 -17.28 -17.51
N GLY A 395 0.85 -18.30 -18.26
CA GLY A 395 0.63 -19.64 -17.73
C GLY A 395 -0.57 -19.76 -16.78
N GLY A 396 -1.49 -18.76 -16.76
CA GLY A 396 -2.66 -18.75 -15.88
C GLY A 396 -2.34 -18.38 -14.42
N TRP A 397 -1.17 -17.80 -14.17
CA TRP A 397 -0.73 -17.30 -12.88
C TRP A 397 -0.38 -15.83 -12.95
N PHE A 398 -0.70 -15.09 -11.90
CA PHE A 398 -0.10 -13.77 -11.72
C PHE A 398 1.31 -13.94 -11.15
N HIS A 399 2.29 -13.41 -11.87
CA HIS A 399 3.70 -13.42 -11.55
C HIS A 399 4.07 -12.16 -10.77
N THR A 400 4.50 -12.33 -9.52
CA THR A 400 4.75 -11.19 -8.62
C THR A 400 6.09 -10.51 -8.87
N GLY A 401 7.05 -11.21 -9.47
CA GLY A 401 8.44 -10.78 -9.54
C GLY A 401 9.19 -10.88 -8.20
N ASP A 402 8.53 -11.36 -7.15
CA ASP A 402 9.15 -11.67 -5.87
C ASP A 402 9.56 -13.14 -5.84
N LEU A 403 10.73 -13.44 -5.29
CA LEU A 403 11.28 -14.79 -5.13
C LEU A 403 11.09 -15.26 -3.69
N GLY A 404 10.87 -16.56 -3.53
CA GLY A 404 10.67 -17.16 -2.22
C GLY A 404 10.48 -18.65 -2.27
N TYR A 405 10.11 -19.25 -1.16
CA TYR A 405 9.84 -20.68 -1.03
C TYR A 405 8.68 -20.94 -0.05
N LEU A 406 8.09 -22.12 -0.17
CA LEU A 406 7.11 -22.63 0.78
C LEU A 406 7.78 -23.68 1.70
N ASP A 407 7.51 -23.61 3.00
CA ASP A 407 7.93 -24.64 3.96
C ASP A 407 6.96 -25.85 3.95
N ASP A 408 7.26 -26.87 4.77
CA ASP A 408 6.45 -28.10 4.91
C ASP A 408 5.06 -27.86 5.51
N ARG A 409 4.87 -26.74 6.16
CA ARG A 409 3.59 -26.31 6.76
C ARG A 409 2.80 -25.40 5.84
N GLY A 410 3.32 -25.08 4.64
CA GLY A 410 2.71 -24.19 3.66
C GLY A 410 2.85 -22.71 3.99
N PHE A 411 3.82 -22.31 4.83
CA PHE A 411 4.18 -20.92 5.05
C PHE A 411 5.08 -20.42 3.93
N LEU A 412 4.80 -19.20 3.47
CA LEU A 412 5.58 -18.53 2.45
C LEU A 412 6.69 -17.68 3.08
N PHE A 413 7.89 -17.78 2.53
CA PHE A 413 9.07 -16.99 2.87
C PHE A 413 9.55 -16.25 1.65
N ILE A 414 9.72 -14.92 1.77
CA ILE A 414 10.19 -14.06 0.67
C ILE A 414 11.70 -13.90 0.80
N SER A 415 12.44 -14.37 -0.21
CA SER A 415 13.90 -14.23 -0.30
C SER A 415 14.32 -12.88 -0.86
N GLY A 416 13.51 -12.26 -1.73
CA GLY A 416 13.79 -10.96 -2.32
C GLY A 416 13.02 -10.72 -3.61
N ARG A 417 13.38 -9.64 -4.32
CA ARG A 417 12.88 -9.41 -5.68
C ARG A 417 13.84 -9.96 -6.71
N GLN A 418 13.31 -10.49 -7.79
CA GLN A 418 14.11 -10.92 -8.94
C GLN A 418 14.95 -9.75 -9.50
N SER A 419 14.41 -8.53 -9.45
CA SER A 419 15.10 -7.31 -9.88
C SER A 419 16.22 -6.84 -8.94
N ASP A 420 16.24 -7.29 -7.71
CA ASP A 420 17.21 -6.87 -6.68
C ASP A 420 18.31 -7.91 -6.45
N MET A 421 18.05 -9.15 -6.87
CA MET A 421 19.05 -10.22 -6.87
C MET A 421 20.19 -9.86 -7.82
N TYR A 422 21.42 -10.13 -7.40
CA TYR A 422 22.60 -9.97 -8.24
C TYR A 422 23.42 -11.26 -8.29
N ILE A 423 24.20 -11.42 -9.37
CA ILE A 423 25.01 -12.63 -9.59
C ILE A 423 26.48 -12.33 -9.30
N SER A 424 26.96 -12.86 -8.20
CA SER A 424 28.37 -12.69 -7.80
C SER A 424 29.15 -14.01 -7.95
N GLY A 425 30.13 -14.03 -8.83
CA GLY A 425 30.94 -15.24 -9.07
C GLY A 425 30.13 -16.45 -9.48
N GLY A 426 29.04 -16.27 -10.23
CA GLY A 426 28.14 -17.33 -10.68
C GLY A 426 27.09 -17.79 -9.65
N SER A 427 27.05 -17.15 -8.47
CA SER A 427 26.08 -17.46 -7.43
C SER A 427 25.05 -16.35 -7.31
N ASN A 428 23.76 -16.72 -7.22
CA ASN A 428 22.69 -15.77 -6.92
C ASN A 428 22.83 -15.29 -5.47
N VAL A 429 22.87 -13.97 -5.28
CA VAL A 429 22.85 -13.33 -3.97
C VAL A 429 21.56 -12.56 -3.80
N TYR A 430 20.85 -12.87 -2.72
CA TYR A 430 19.60 -12.21 -2.33
C TYR A 430 19.94 -11.19 -1.23
N PRO A 431 19.90 -9.89 -1.53
CA PRO A 431 20.31 -8.83 -0.60
C PRO A 431 19.64 -8.90 0.75
N LYS A 432 18.35 -9.22 0.78
CA LYS A 432 17.52 -9.27 1.99
C LYS A 432 18.11 -10.20 3.07
N GLU A 433 18.65 -11.35 2.68
CA GLU A 433 19.22 -12.31 3.62
C GLU A 433 20.39 -11.73 4.41
N VAL A 434 21.20 -10.91 3.76
CA VAL A 434 22.37 -10.25 4.38
C VAL A 434 21.97 -8.98 5.11
N GLU A 435 21.02 -8.22 4.55
CA GLU A 435 20.42 -7.04 5.19
C GLU A 435 19.84 -7.39 6.58
N GLU A 436 19.10 -8.50 6.67
CA GLU A 436 18.53 -8.98 7.94
C GLU A 436 19.61 -9.30 8.98
N VAL A 437 20.75 -9.84 8.58
CA VAL A 437 21.86 -10.09 9.49
C VAL A 437 22.49 -8.78 9.95
N ILE A 438 22.78 -7.86 9.03
CA ILE A 438 23.40 -6.56 9.36
C ILE A 438 22.51 -5.73 10.29
N LEU A 439 21.20 -5.75 10.10
CA LEU A 439 20.24 -5.02 10.95
C LEU A 439 20.18 -5.48 12.39
N ASN A 440 20.67 -6.69 12.71
CA ASN A 440 20.85 -7.13 14.09
C ASN A 440 22.07 -6.50 14.78
N HIS A 441 22.90 -5.74 14.05
CA HIS A 441 23.99 -4.99 14.65
C HIS A 441 23.43 -3.80 15.46
N PRO A 442 23.82 -3.63 16.75
CA PRO A 442 23.22 -2.63 17.64
C PRO A 442 23.34 -1.18 17.14
N ASP A 443 24.36 -0.87 16.36
CA ASP A 443 24.65 0.48 15.88
C ASP A 443 24.10 0.76 14.44
N VAL A 444 23.40 -0.20 13.84
CA VAL A 444 22.78 -0.05 12.51
C VAL A 444 21.31 0.31 12.65
N ALA A 445 20.89 1.42 12.03
CA ALA A 445 19.49 1.85 11.96
C ALA A 445 18.79 1.31 10.72
N GLU A 446 19.44 1.47 9.54
CA GLU A 446 18.93 1.02 8.25
C GLU A 446 20.07 0.45 7.40
N VAL A 447 19.76 -0.48 6.51
CA VAL A 447 20.70 -1.00 5.50
C VAL A 447 19.96 -1.32 4.21
N ALA A 448 20.64 -1.07 3.10
CA ALA A 448 20.25 -1.57 1.79
C ALA A 448 21.47 -2.12 1.07
N ILE A 449 21.35 -3.29 0.47
CA ILE A 449 22.39 -3.89 -0.36
C ILE A 449 21.91 -3.90 -1.80
N VAL A 450 22.78 -3.44 -2.70
CA VAL A 450 22.53 -3.41 -4.14
C VAL A 450 23.69 -4.07 -4.89
N GLY A 451 23.37 -4.76 -5.98
CA GLY A 451 24.39 -5.28 -6.90
C GLY A 451 24.98 -4.17 -7.75
N MET A 452 26.29 -4.10 -7.84
CA MET A 452 27.04 -3.18 -8.71
C MET A 452 27.94 -3.99 -9.65
N PRO A 453 28.14 -3.54 -10.88
CA PRO A 453 29.03 -4.22 -11.82
C PRO A 453 30.46 -4.37 -11.28
N ASP A 454 31.05 -5.55 -11.46
CA ASP A 454 32.45 -5.83 -11.09
C ASP A 454 33.15 -6.64 -12.20
N PRO A 455 34.32 -6.22 -12.66
CA PRO A 455 35.03 -6.88 -13.77
C PRO A 455 35.44 -8.33 -13.49
N LYS A 456 35.62 -8.70 -12.21
CA LYS A 456 36.08 -10.03 -11.82
C LYS A 456 34.90 -10.97 -11.47
N TRP A 457 33.86 -10.45 -10.84
CA TRP A 457 32.80 -11.23 -10.24
C TRP A 457 31.45 -11.12 -10.99
N GLY A 458 31.40 -10.31 -12.07
CA GLY A 458 30.18 -9.91 -12.76
C GLY A 458 29.46 -8.82 -12.00
N GLU A 459 28.99 -9.13 -10.80
CA GLU A 459 28.43 -8.16 -9.87
C GLU A 459 28.96 -8.41 -8.46
N VAL A 460 28.96 -7.34 -7.65
CA VAL A 460 29.30 -7.40 -6.22
C VAL A 460 28.27 -6.60 -5.42
N GLY A 461 28.02 -7.03 -4.18
CA GLY A 461 27.16 -6.29 -3.26
C GLY A 461 27.83 -5.04 -2.71
N VAL A 462 27.13 -3.92 -2.76
CA VAL A 462 27.47 -2.69 -2.03
C VAL A 462 26.41 -2.48 -0.95
N ALA A 463 26.82 -2.49 0.31
CA ALA A 463 25.95 -2.19 1.45
C ALA A 463 25.99 -0.70 1.75
N VAL A 464 24.84 -0.05 1.74
CA VAL A 464 24.66 1.33 2.21
C VAL A 464 23.96 1.28 3.55
N ILE A 465 24.62 1.80 4.58
CA ILE A 465 24.23 1.69 5.99
C ILE A 465 23.96 3.07 6.58
N VAL A 466 22.86 3.19 7.32
CA VAL A 466 22.56 4.33 8.18
C VAL A 466 22.85 3.93 9.63
N LYS A 467 23.69 4.70 10.32
CA LYS A 467 24.02 4.49 11.73
C LYS A 467 22.86 4.93 12.64
N ARG A 468 22.67 4.26 13.79
CA ARG A 468 21.72 4.73 14.84
C ARG A 468 22.19 6.02 15.49
N ASP A 469 23.50 6.14 15.67
CA ASP A 469 24.16 7.31 16.21
C ASP A 469 25.29 7.71 15.26
N GLU A 470 25.18 8.87 14.63
CA GLU A 470 26.15 9.38 13.66
C GLU A 470 27.55 9.57 14.27
N HIS A 471 27.62 9.81 15.59
CA HIS A 471 28.86 10.00 16.33
C HIS A 471 29.58 8.68 16.69
N LYS A 472 28.93 7.52 16.53
CA LYS A 472 29.57 6.24 16.78
C LYS A 472 30.55 5.87 15.68
N ASN A 473 31.70 5.38 16.11
CA ASN A 473 32.77 4.93 15.20
C ASN A 473 32.48 3.50 14.72
N LEU A 474 31.50 3.34 13.82
CA LEU A 474 31.18 2.08 13.16
C LEU A 474 31.86 2.08 11.79
N SER A 475 32.73 1.08 11.56
CA SER A 475 33.48 0.89 10.32
C SER A 475 32.91 -0.23 9.44
N GLY A 476 33.33 -0.29 8.18
CA GLY A 476 33.00 -1.41 7.30
C GLY A 476 33.55 -2.74 7.79
N GLU A 477 34.73 -2.72 8.43
CA GLU A 477 35.37 -3.91 9.01
C GLU A 477 34.56 -4.48 10.16
N ASP A 478 33.96 -3.63 11.00
CA ASP A 478 33.07 -4.07 12.09
C ASP A 478 31.84 -4.80 11.56
N ILE A 479 31.26 -4.31 10.48
CA ILE A 479 30.12 -4.95 9.81
C ILE A 479 30.53 -6.30 9.21
N LEU A 480 31.68 -6.39 8.54
CA LEU A 480 32.16 -7.66 7.98
C LEU A 480 32.49 -8.66 9.09
N ALA A 481 33.10 -8.22 10.18
CA ALA A 481 33.35 -9.06 11.35
C ALA A 481 32.05 -9.54 11.99
N PHE A 482 31.02 -8.70 12.00
CA PHE A 482 29.69 -9.08 12.50
C PHE A 482 28.99 -10.14 11.65
N LEU A 483 29.27 -10.18 10.33
CA LEU A 483 28.74 -11.20 9.42
C LEU A 483 29.43 -12.56 9.56
N ASP A 484 30.63 -12.61 10.14
CA ASP A 484 31.39 -13.85 10.22
C ASP A 484 30.66 -14.90 11.08
N GLY A 485 30.60 -16.12 10.55
CA GLY A 485 29.85 -17.22 11.16
C GLY A 485 28.31 -17.12 11.07
N LYS A 486 27.74 -15.99 10.58
CA LYS A 486 26.29 -15.78 10.48
C LYS A 486 25.75 -15.93 9.06
N THR A 487 26.59 -15.71 8.05
CA THR A 487 26.20 -15.90 6.64
C THR A 487 27.41 -16.30 5.80
N ALA A 488 27.17 -16.98 4.69
CA ALA A 488 28.24 -17.46 3.81
C ALA A 488 29.00 -16.28 3.17
N ARG A 489 30.33 -16.38 3.12
CA ARG A 489 31.22 -15.30 2.65
C ARG A 489 30.94 -14.82 1.23
N TYR A 490 30.47 -15.68 0.32
CA TYR A 490 30.16 -15.27 -1.05
C TYR A 490 28.96 -14.28 -1.14
N ARG A 491 28.13 -14.21 -0.09
CA ARG A 491 27.01 -13.28 0.03
C ARG A 491 27.40 -11.92 0.61
N TRP A 492 28.59 -11.81 1.19
CA TRP A 492 29.01 -10.59 1.87
C TRP A 492 29.15 -9.43 0.89
N PRO A 493 28.74 -8.22 1.27
CA PRO A 493 28.98 -7.05 0.46
C PRO A 493 30.49 -6.80 0.38
N ARG A 494 30.96 -6.45 -0.82
CA ARG A 494 32.39 -6.12 -1.05
C ARG A 494 32.71 -4.71 -0.62
N HIS A 495 31.75 -3.81 -0.72
CA HIS A 495 31.88 -2.42 -0.34
C HIS A 495 30.81 -2.06 0.66
N ILE A 496 31.18 -1.23 1.63
CA ILE A 496 30.29 -0.70 2.66
C ILE A 496 30.42 0.81 2.66
N GLN A 497 29.29 1.49 2.52
CA GLN A 497 29.19 2.94 2.61
C GLN A 497 28.24 3.33 3.74
N PHE A 498 28.53 4.47 4.38
CA PHE A 498 27.68 5.04 5.42
C PHE A 498 27.05 6.32 4.92
N TRP A 499 25.72 6.36 4.92
CA TRP A 499 24.95 7.53 4.50
C TRP A 499 24.10 8.04 5.68
N SER A 500 23.70 9.32 5.64
CA SER A 500 22.81 9.91 6.65
C SER A 500 21.36 9.41 6.53
N ALA A 501 20.91 9.03 5.34
CA ALA A 501 19.59 8.46 5.08
C ALA A 501 19.59 7.62 3.80
N LEU A 502 18.69 6.62 3.72
CA LEU A 502 18.44 5.90 2.48
C LEU A 502 17.37 6.62 1.65
N PRO A 503 17.49 6.68 0.31
CA PRO A 503 16.42 7.13 -0.58
C PRO A 503 15.15 6.29 -0.37
N LYS A 504 14.01 6.96 -0.25
CA LYS A 504 12.71 6.30 -0.05
C LYS A 504 11.70 6.81 -1.08
N SER A 505 10.87 5.91 -1.58
CA SER A 505 9.72 6.27 -2.41
C SER A 505 8.72 7.11 -1.62
N GLY A 506 7.79 7.77 -2.31
CA GLY A 506 6.69 8.52 -1.68
C GLY A 506 5.82 7.70 -0.70
N TYR A 507 5.98 6.38 -0.68
CA TYR A 507 5.31 5.44 0.23
C TYR A 507 6.23 4.93 1.36
N GLY A 508 7.42 5.52 1.54
CA GLY A 508 8.35 5.16 2.61
C GLY A 508 9.16 3.88 2.37
N LYS A 509 9.12 3.29 1.16
CA LYS A 509 9.93 2.12 0.80
C LYS A 509 11.31 2.54 0.33
N VAL A 510 12.35 1.81 0.74
CA VAL A 510 13.71 2.02 0.25
C VAL A 510 13.76 1.83 -1.28
N ALA A 511 14.28 2.83 -1.96
CA ALA A 511 14.36 2.87 -3.43
C ALA A 511 15.75 2.38 -3.89
N LYS A 512 15.94 1.04 -3.99
CA LYS A 512 17.25 0.44 -4.34
C LYS A 512 17.80 0.91 -5.69
N LYS A 513 16.93 1.18 -6.67
CA LYS A 513 17.35 1.75 -7.97
C LYS A 513 17.98 3.14 -7.83
N ASP A 514 17.42 3.97 -6.95
CA ASP A 514 17.97 5.31 -6.70
C ASP A 514 19.33 5.20 -5.99
N ILE A 515 19.49 4.22 -5.08
CA ILE A 515 20.78 3.92 -4.46
C ILE A 515 21.81 3.51 -5.52
N GLN A 516 21.44 2.59 -6.43
CA GLN A 516 22.35 2.17 -7.52
C GLN A 516 22.75 3.35 -8.40
N ALA A 517 21.80 4.20 -8.78
CA ALA A 517 22.07 5.38 -9.61
C ALA A 517 23.03 6.36 -8.92
N LEU A 518 22.82 6.62 -7.62
CA LEU A 518 23.71 7.48 -6.84
C LEU A 518 25.11 6.90 -6.70
N LEU A 519 25.26 5.60 -6.48
CA LEU A 519 26.55 4.92 -6.42
C LEU A 519 27.29 4.99 -7.76
N GLN A 520 26.60 4.77 -8.88
CA GLN A 520 27.17 4.89 -10.23
C GLN A 520 27.66 6.32 -10.52
N GLN A 521 26.92 7.34 -10.10
CA GLN A 521 27.35 8.74 -10.26
C GLN A 521 28.63 9.04 -9.43
N GLN A 522 28.75 8.47 -8.23
CA GLN A 522 29.95 8.64 -7.39
C GLN A 522 31.18 7.98 -8.02
N GLU A 523 31.05 6.81 -8.64
CA GLU A 523 32.15 6.12 -9.35
C GLU A 523 32.63 6.90 -10.59
N HIS A 524 31.74 7.57 -11.31
CA HIS A 524 32.07 8.37 -12.49
C HIS A 524 32.68 9.74 -12.12
N SER A 525 32.63 10.14 -10.87
CA SER A 525 33.13 11.43 -10.37
C SER A 525 34.51 11.30 -9.69
N GLN A 526 35.02 10.08 -9.52
CA GLN A 526 36.38 9.76 -9.05
C GLN A 526 37.26 9.34 -10.22
#